data_17807063c1a0e16b4a724de79f5cc0f7
#
_entry.id   17807063c1a0e16b4a724de79f5cc0f7
#
_cell.length_a   1.000
_cell.length_b   1.000
_cell.length_c   1.000
_cell.angle_alpha   90.00
_cell.angle_beta   90.00
_cell.angle_gamma   90.00
#
_symmetry.space_group_name_H-M   'P 1'
#
loop_
_entity.id
_entity.type
_entity.pdbx_description
1 polymer ?
#
loop_
_entity_poly.entity_id
_entity_poly.type
_entity_poly.pdbx_seq_one_letter_code
_entity_poly.pdbx_strand_id
1 'polypeptide(L)'
;SWLFDGLIPVPELKDLPEDLRYNVALDTTIGIRKAVLEVEETILIAFGLVVLIIFIFLRNWRTTLIPVMAIPISLIGSFFIMYVSGFSINILTLLAIVLSTGIVVDDAIVVLENIYAKIEGGMDPMKAGHEGSKEITFAIISTTVTLAAVFLPIIFLSGLTGRLFREFGVVVAGSVIISAVVSLTLTPMMSARWLKH
;
A
#
# COMPACT_ATOMS: atom_id res chain seq x y z
N SER A 1 18.49 -31.28 -32.10
CA SER A 1 18.04 -30.65 -30.85
C SER A 1 17.56 -29.24 -31.17
N TRP A 2 16.27 -29.03 -31.10
CA TRP A 2 15.67 -27.71 -31.28
C TRP A 2 15.69 -27.04 -29.95
N LEU A 3 16.52 -26.01 -29.76
CA LEU A 3 16.45 -25.08 -28.64
C LEU A 3 15.28 -24.14 -28.92
N PHE A 4 14.16 -24.32 -28.24
CA PHE A 4 13.11 -23.32 -28.19
C PHE A 4 13.53 -22.20 -27.27
N ASP A 5 13.54 -20.99 -27.77
CA ASP A 5 13.77 -19.78 -27.00
C ASP A 5 12.65 -19.64 -25.95
N GLY A 6 13.00 -19.58 -24.70
CA GLY A 6 12.29 -19.93 -23.48
C GLY A 6 11.01 -19.18 -23.11
N LEU A 7 10.04 -19.02 -24.01
CA LEU A 7 8.78 -18.32 -23.72
C LEU A 7 7.53 -19.07 -24.19
N ILE A 8 7.54 -20.41 -24.16
CA ILE A 8 6.31 -21.16 -24.45
C ILE A 8 5.47 -21.21 -23.15
N PRO A 9 4.24 -20.68 -23.14
CA PRO A 9 3.33 -20.80 -21.99
C PRO A 9 3.06 -22.25 -21.65
N VAL A 10 3.01 -22.56 -20.35
CA VAL A 10 2.77 -23.95 -19.85
C VAL A 10 1.53 -24.63 -20.45
N PRO A 11 0.41 -23.93 -20.78
CA PRO A 11 -0.72 -24.55 -21.48
C PRO A 11 -0.37 -25.15 -22.84
N GLU A 12 0.47 -24.48 -23.64
CA GLU A 12 0.88 -24.98 -24.97
C GLU A 12 1.82 -26.18 -24.89
N LEU A 13 2.51 -26.39 -23.76
CA LEU A 13 3.34 -27.57 -23.54
C LEU A 13 2.53 -28.85 -23.35
N LYS A 14 1.25 -28.74 -22.95
CA LYS A 14 0.36 -29.89 -22.78
C LYS A 14 -0.18 -30.45 -24.09
N ASP A 15 -0.14 -29.64 -25.14
CA ASP A 15 -0.65 -30.01 -26.49
C ASP A 15 0.47 -30.53 -27.41
N LEU A 16 1.69 -30.74 -26.85
CA LEU A 16 2.79 -31.33 -27.60
C LEU A 16 2.58 -32.83 -27.80
N PRO A 17 2.99 -33.41 -28.95
CA PRO A 17 2.96 -34.84 -29.20
C PRO A 17 3.68 -35.62 -28.06
N GLU A 18 3.12 -36.79 -27.69
CA GLU A 18 3.60 -37.57 -26.53
C GLU A 18 5.04 -38.14 -26.70
N ASP A 19 5.56 -38.13 -27.93
CA ASP A 19 6.93 -38.55 -28.26
C ASP A 19 7.99 -37.47 -27.96
N LEU A 20 7.59 -36.21 -27.65
CA LEU A 20 8.48 -35.14 -27.31
C LEU A 20 8.76 -35.09 -25.80
N ARG A 21 10.01 -35.29 -25.43
CA ARG A 21 10.48 -35.08 -24.07
C ARG A 21 11.00 -33.65 -23.94
N TYR A 22 10.33 -32.86 -23.12
CA TYR A 22 10.83 -31.51 -22.73
C TYR A 22 11.41 -31.56 -21.32
N ASN A 23 12.48 -30.82 -21.12
CA ASN A 23 13.06 -30.64 -19.81
C ASN A 23 13.05 -29.12 -19.50
N VAL A 24 12.42 -28.74 -18.42
CA VAL A 24 12.42 -27.34 -17.96
C VAL A 24 13.80 -27.03 -17.42
N ALA A 25 14.60 -26.30 -18.19
CA ALA A 25 15.96 -25.94 -17.81
C ALA A 25 16.01 -24.81 -16.78
N LEU A 26 15.01 -23.90 -16.83
CA LEU A 26 14.90 -22.78 -15.88
C LEU A 26 13.42 -22.48 -15.64
N ASP A 27 12.98 -22.62 -14.41
CA ASP A 27 11.62 -22.19 -14.00
C ASP A 27 11.72 -20.91 -13.19
N THR A 28 11.47 -19.78 -13.85
CA THR A 28 11.45 -18.46 -13.22
C THR A 28 10.23 -18.25 -12.32
N THR A 29 9.18 -19.07 -12.45
CA THR A 29 7.96 -18.95 -11.65
C THR A 29 8.20 -19.31 -10.19
N ILE A 30 9.17 -20.20 -9.92
CA ILE A 30 9.57 -20.56 -8.55
C ILE A 30 10.10 -19.32 -7.79
N GLY A 31 10.94 -18.52 -8.45
CA GLY A 31 11.46 -17.29 -7.86
C GLY A 31 10.36 -16.26 -7.58
N ILE A 32 9.44 -16.06 -8.53
CA ILE A 32 8.32 -15.13 -8.37
C ILE A 32 7.38 -15.60 -7.25
N ARG A 33 7.06 -16.90 -7.21
CA ARG A 33 6.18 -17.46 -6.16
C ARG A 33 6.80 -17.31 -4.77
N LYS A 34 8.11 -17.56 -4.63
CA LYS A 34 8.81 -17.30 -3.37
C LYS A 34 8.77 -15.83 -2.97
N ALA A 35 9.07 -14.92 -3.91
CA ALA A 35 9.01 -13.49 -3.65
C ALA A 35 7.61 -13.02 -3.22
N VAL A 36 6.55 -13.55 -3.82
CA VAL A 36 5.16 -13.23 -3.42
C VAL A 36 4.89 -13.69 -1.98
N LEU A 37 5.29 -14.90 -1.61
CA LEU A 37 5.12 -15.42 -0.26
C LEU A 37 5.93 -14.63 0.78
N GLU A 38 7.18 -14.30 0.48
CA GLU A 38 8.03 -13.46 1.33
C GLU A 38 7.45 -12.06 1.54
N VAL A 39 6.85 -11.48 0.50
CA VAL A 39 6.17 -10.18 0.60
C VAL A 39 4.90 -10.28 1.43
N GLU A 40 4.09 -11.32 1.24
CA GLU A 40 2.89 -11.56 2.05
C GLU A 40 3.23 -11.66 3.54
N GLU A 41 4.24 -12.45 3.88
CA GLU A 41 4.76 -12.58 5.25
C GLU A 41 5.27 -11.22 5.77
N THR A 42 6.01 -10.48 4.97
CA THR A 42 6.54 -9.17 5.32
C THR A 42 5.42 -8.15 5.59
N ILE A 43 4.37 -8.14 4.77
CA ILE A 43 3.19 -7.27 4.97
C ILE A 43 2.50 -7.62 6.29
N LEU A 44 2.31 -8.90 6.59
CA LEU A 44 1.68 -9.32 7.84
C LEU A 44 2.52 -8.94 9.08
N ILE A 45 3.83 -9.13 9.01
CA ILE A 45 4.75 -8.73 10.10
C ILE A 45 4.73 -7.20 10.27
N ALA A 46 4.86 -6.45 9.16
CA ALA A 46 4.82 -4.99 9.18
C ALA A 46 3.49 -4.47 9.75
N PHE A 47 2.38 -5.05 9.31
CA PHE A 47 1.05 -4.72 9.82
C PHE A 47 0.94 -4.97 11.32
N GLY A 48 1.36 -6.15 11.79
CA GLY A 48 1.34 -6.49 13.21
C GLY A 48 2.20 -5.55 14.06
N LEU A 49 3.41 -5.21 13.56
CA LEU A 49 4.33 -4.30 14.24
C LEU A 49 3.77 -2.88 14.30
N VAL A 50 3.18 -2.40 13.22
CA VAL A 50 2.52 -1.08 13.17
C VAL A 50 1.35 -1.03 14.15
N VAL A 51 0.48 -2.05 14.18
CA VAL A 51 -0.64 -2.15 15.13
C VAL A 51 -0.13 -2.12 16.58
N LEU A 52 0.95 -2.85 16.87
CA LEU A 52 1.57 -2.87 18.19
C LEU A 52 2.09 -1.48 18.60
N ILE A 53 2.81 -0.81 17.70
CA ILE A 53 3.35 0.53 17.96
C ILE A 53 2.21 1.50 18.21
N ILE A 54 1.20 1.55 17.36
CA ILE A 54 0.04 2.44 17.52
C ILE A 54 -0.65 2.17 18.86
N PHE A 55 -0.82 0.88 19.21
CA PHE A 55 -1.44 0.53 20.50
C PHE A 55 -0.65 1.00 21.71
N ILE A 56 0.69 0.90 21.66
CA ILE A 56 1.57 1.38 22.74
C ILE A 56 1.44 2.89 22.90
N PHE A 57 1.37 3.63 21.80
CA PHE A 57 1.26 5.10 21.83
C PHE A 57 -0.12 5.59 22.28
N LEU A 58 -1.18 5.04 21.69
CA LEU A 58 -2.56 5.50 21.95
C LEU A 58 -3.16 4.90 23.23
N ARG A 59 -2.60 3.80 23.75
CA ARG A 59 -3.04 3.08 24.97
C ARG A 59 -4.54 2.76 25.02
N ASN A 60 -5.23 2.84 23.89
CA ASN A 60 -6.67 2.62 23.80
C ASN A 60 -6.97 1.81 22.53
N TRP A 61 -7.57 0.63 22.69
CA TRP A 61 -7.85 -0.28 21.59
C TRP A 61 -8.83 0.30 20.55
N ARG A 62 -9.79 1.14 20.99
CA ARG A 62 -10.76 1.77 20.08
C ARG A 62 -10.10 2.79 19.17
N THR A 63 -9.21 3.58 19.72
CA THR A 63 -8.43 4.57 18.97
C THR A 63 -7.48 3.88 18.00
N THR A 64 -6.83 2.79 18.44
CA THR A 64 -5.93 1.98 17.60
C THR A 64 -6.65 1.36 16.40
N LEU A 65 -7.90 0.93 16.57
CA LEU A 65 -8.64 0.26 15.51
C LEU A 65 -8.91 1.16 14.28
N ILE A 66 -8.94 2.49 14.46
CA ILE A 66 -9.20 3.44 13.37
C ILE A 66 -8.10 3.42 12.31
N PRO A 67 -6.82 3.69 12.64
CA PRO A 67 -5.75 3.57 11.64
C PRO A 67 -5.53 2.13 11.16
N VAL A 68 -5.77 1.13 12.01
CA VAL A 68 -5.69 -0.29 11.62
C VAL A 68 -6.67 -0.62 10.49
N MET A 69 -7.87 -0.04 10.49
CA MET A 69 -8.83 -0.22 9.38
C MET A 69 -8.45 0.59 8.13
N ALA A 70 -7.72 1.70 8.27
CA ALA A 70 -7.28 2.49 7.14
C ALA A 70 -6.23 1.75 6.28
N ILE A 71 -5.37 0.92 6.89
CA ILE A 71 -4.32 0.17 6.20
C ILE A 71 -4.87 -0.76 5.12
N PRO A 72 -5.77 -1.72 5.42
CA PRO A 72 -6.32 -2.63 4.41
C PRO A 72 -7.02 -1.89 3.27
N ILE A 73 -7.75 -0.82 3.58
CA ILE A 73 -8.47 -0.03 2.58
C ILE A 73 -7.50 0.66 1.63
N SER A 74 -6.44 1.25 2.17
CA SER A 74 -5.40 1.89 1.35
C SER A 74 -4.61 0.87 0.53
N LEU A 75 -4.34 -0.32 1.07
CA LEU A 75 -3.70 -1.41 0.31
C LEU A 75 -4.57 -1.88 -0.86
N ILE A 76 -5.87 -2.08 -0.64
CA ILE A 76 -6.82 -2.41 -1.71
C ILE A 76 -6.81 -1.31 -2.77
N GLY A 77 -6.77 -0.04 -2.35
CA GLY A 77 -6.64 1.10 -3.25
C GLY A 77 -5.35 1.08 -4.07
N SER A 78 -4.23 0.67 -3.48
CA SER A 78 -2.94 0.52 -4.18
C SER A 78 -3.01 -0.57 -5.25
N PHE A 79 -3.60 -1.72 -4.94
CA PHE A 79 -3.86 -2.77 -5.94
C PHE A 79 -4.81 -2.31 -7.04
N PHE A 80 -5.82 -1.50 -6.71
CA PHE A 80 -6.72 -0.91 -7.68
C PHE A 80 -5.97 0.01 -8.66
N ILE A 81 -5.03 0.84 -8.18
CA ILE A 81 -4.18 1.66 -9.05
C ILE A 81 -3.35 0.78 -9.98
N MET A 82 -2.72 -0.27 -9.46
CA MET A 82 -1.97 -1.21 -10.29
C MET A 82 -2.83 -1.80 -11.39
N TYR A 83 -4.04 -2.22 -11.07
CA TYR A 83 -4.99 -2.80 -12.02
C TYR A 83 -5.38 -1.79 -13.13
N VAL A 84 -5.76 -0.57 -12.76
CA VAL A 84 -6.14 0.49 -13.72
C VAL A 84 -4.96 0.93 -14.59
N SER A 85 -3.75 0.93 -14.04
CA SER A 85 -2.52 1.28 -14.76
C SER A 85 -1.99 0.14 -15.65
N GLY A 86 -2.59 -1.05 -15.58
CA GLY A 86 -2.15 -2.23 -16.34
C GLY A 86 -0.79 -2.76 -15.90
N PHE A 87 -0.42 -2.54 -14.65
CA PHE A 87 0.86 -2.99 -14.09
C PHE A 87 0.79 -4.45 -13.65
N SER A 88 1.90 -5.15 -13.83
CA SER A 88 2.03 -6.53 -13.40
C SER A 88 2.47 -6.62 -11.93
N ILE A 89 2.09 -7.72 -11.28
CA ILE A 89 2.63 -8.06 -9.97
C ILE A 89 4.06 -8.57 -10.18
N ASN A 90 5.04 -7.79 -9.73
CA ASN A 90 6.45 -8.13 -9.78
C ASN A 90 7.13 -7.72 -8.47
N ILE A 91 8.39 -8.08 -8.29
CA ILE A 91 9.13 -7.81 -7.04
C ILE A 91 9.15 -6.32 -6.70
N LEU A 92 9.28 -5.44 -7.70
CA LEU A 92 9.32 -4.00 -7.47
C LEU A 92 7.95 -3.41 -7.10
N THR A 93 6.86 -3.85 -7.76
CA THR A 93 5.52 -3.41 -7.41
C THR A 93 5.09 -3.93 -6.04
N LEU A 94 5.50 -5.14 -5.67
CA LEU A 94 5.30 -5.68 -4.33
C LEU A 94 6.11 -4.91 -3.27
N LEU A 95 7.37 -4.58 -3.58
CA LEU A 95 8.19 -3.72 -2.70
C LEU A 95 7.56 -2.33 -2.53
N ALA A 96 6.97 -1.77 -3.59
CA ALA A 96 6.23 -0.50 -3.52
C ALA A 96 5.05 -0.59 -2.55
N ILE A 97 4.31 -1.70 -2.54
CA ILE A 97 3.19 -1.94 -1.62
C ILE A 97 3.69 -2.05 -0.17
N VAL A 98 4.78 -2.79 0.08
CA VAL A 98 5.38 -2.90 1.42
C VAL A 98 5.80 -1.53 1.93
N LEU A 99 6.52 -0.75 1.11
CA LEU A 99 6.94 0.60 1.46
C LEU A 99 5.73 1.52 1.73
N SER A 100 4.72 1.45 0.87
CA SER A 100 3.50 2.26 1.01
C SER A 100 2.73 1.94 2.29
N THR A 101 2.78 0.69 2.78
CA THR A 101 2.09 0.31 4.02
C THR A 101 2.58 1.14 5.21
N GLY A 102 3.89 1.42 5.30
CA GLY A 102 4.44 2.29 6.34
C GLY A 102 3.98 3.75 6.19
N ILE A 103 4.05 4.29 4.97
CA ILE A 103 3.71 5.70 4.70
C ILE A 103 2.21 5.97 4.91
N VAL A 104 1.36 5.02 4.52
CA VAL A 104 -0.11 5.13 4.61
C VAL A 104 -0.60 5.30 6.04
N VAL A 105 0.09 4.69 6.99
CA VAL A 105 -0.31 4.72 8.40
C VAL A 105 -0.10 6.10 9.02
N ASP A 106 0.96 6.79 8.63
CA ASP A 106 1.35 8.07 9.22
C ASP A 106 0.25 9.12 9.07
N ASP A 107 -0.35 9.25 7.89
CA ASP A 107 -1.44 10.20 7.66
C ASP A 107 -2.65 9.92 8.57
N ALA A 108 -3.04 8.65 8.71
CA ALA A 108 -4.16 8.26 9.54
C ALA A 108 -3.91 8.51 11.05
N ILE A 109 -2.67 8.31 11.50
CA ILE A 109 -2.27 8.57 12.90
C ILE A 109 -2.35 10.07 13.19
N VAL A 110 -1.79 10.91 12.32
CA VAL A 110 -1.78 12.38 12.51
C VAL A 110 -3.20 12.94 12.58
N VAL A 111 -4.09 12.48 11.68
CA VAL A 111 -5.51 12.89 11.71
C VAL A 111 -6.18 12.47 13.02
N LEU A 112 -5.98 11.21 13.40
CA LEU A 112 -6.57 10.65 14.62
C LEU A 112 -6.09 11.36 15.87
N GLU A 113 -4.79 11.60 15.98
CA GLU A 113 -4.18 12.26 17.13
C GLU A 113 -4.74 13.68 17.35
N ASN A 114 -4.85 14.46 16.26
CA ASN A 114 -5.41 15.81 16.33
C ASN A 114 -6.89 15.80 16.75
N ILE A 115 -7.68 14.86 16.23
CA ILE A 115 -9.09 14.69 16.60
C ILE A 115 -9.20 14.24 18.06
N TYR A 116 -8.37 13.29 18.47
CA TYR A 116 -8.37 12.73 19.82
C TYR A 116 -8.01 13.79 20.88
N ALA A 117 -6.98 14.60 20.62
CA ALA A 117 -6.61 15.72 21.49
C ALA A 117 -7.76 16.71 21.72
N LYS A 118 -8.58 16.99 20.70
CA LYS A 118 -9.76 17.85 20.82
C LYS A 118 -10.87 17.21 21.65
N ILE A 119 -11.08 15.91 21.51
CA ILE A 119 -12.05 15.16 22.31
C ILE A 119 -11.61 15.15 23.79
N GLU A 120 -10.33 14.90 24.09
CA GLU A 120 -9.79 15.00 25.45
C GLU A 120 -9.91 16.41 26.03
N GLY A 121 -9.83 17.44 25.19
CA GLY A 121 -10.08 18.84 25.56
C GLY A 121 -11.55 19.18 25.83
N GLY A 122 -12.47 18.19 25.78
CA GLY A 122 -13.90 18.36 26.08
C GLY A 122 -14.76 18.74 24.87
N MET A 123 -14.22 18.69 23.64
CA MET A 123 -15.01 18.95 22.44
C MET A 123 -15.89 17.75 22.09
N ASP A 124 -17.11 18.02 21.63
CA ASP A 124 -18.00 16.97 21.11
C ASP A 124 -17.31 16.18 19.96
N PRO A 125 -17.36 14.83 19.99
CA PRO A 125 -16.67 13.99 19.00
C PRO A 125 -16.97 14.34 17.54
N MET A 126 -18.21 14.73 17.24
CA MET A 126 -18.60 15.12 15.87
C MET A 126 -17.95 16.43 15.45
N LYS A 127 -17.90 17.43 16.36
CA LYS A 127 -17.18 18.68 16.11
C LYS A 127 -15.68 18.47 16.05
N ALA A 128 -15.12 17.69 16.96
CA ALA A 128 -13.70 17.35 16.99
C ALA A 128 -13.26 16.67 15.68
N GLY A 129 -14.07 15.75 15.17
CA GLY A 129 -13.82 15.12 13.86
C GLY A 129 -13.79 16.12 12.71
N HIS A 130 -14.71 17.07 12.67
CA HIS A 130 -14.76 18.08 11.62
C HIS A 130 -13.65 19.12 11.74
N GLU A 131 -13.46 19.72 12.92
CA GLU A 131 -12.46 20.76 13.14
C GLU A 131 -11.05 20.19 13.11
N GLY A 132 -10.82 19.02 13.74
CA GLY A 132 -9.53 18.39 13.78
C GLY A 132 -9.04 17.97 12.37
N SER A 133 -9.90 17.39 11.56
CA SER A 133 -9.53 17.06 10.17
C SER A 133 -9.26 18.30 9.33
N LYS A 134 -10.06 19.36 9.48
CA LYS A 134 -9.92 20.60 8.72
C LYS A 134 -8.58 21.30 9.01
N GLU A 135 -8.13 21.33 10.25
CA GLU A 135 -6.86 21.96 10.63
C GLU A 135 -5.66 21.32 9.95
N ILE A 136 -5.65 19.99 9.85
CA ILE A 136 -4.49 19.25 9.33
C ILE A 136 -4.63 18.90 7.84
N THR A 137 -5.77 19.17 7.20
CA THR A 137 -5.99 18.90 5.78
C THR A 137 -4.88 19.48 4.92
N PHE A 138 -4.49 20.73 5.16
CA PHE A 138 -3.43 21.38 4.39
C PHE A 138 -2.07 20.70 4.59
N ALA A 139 -1.74 20.29 5.82
CA ALA A 139 -0.50 19.58 6.13
C ALA A 139 -0.45 18.23 5.39
N ILE A 140 -1.53 17.44 5.45
CA ILE A 140 -1.61 16.14 4.77
C ILE A 140 -1.51 16.31 3.24
N ILE A 141 -2.21 17.27 2.66
CA ILE A 141 -2.10 17.53 1.21
C ILE A 141 -0.67 17.92 0.86
N SER A 142 -0.02 18.77 1.66
CA SER A 142 1.37 19.19 1.41
C SER A 142 2.35 18.03 1.49
N THR A 143 2.24 17.15 2.51
CA THR A 143 3.10 15.97 2.64
C THR A 143 2.84 14.98 1.51
N THR A 144 1.59 14.74 1.15
CA THR A 144 1.18 13.88 0.03
C THR A 144 1.77 14.36 -1.30
N VAL A 145 1.65 15.66 -1.60
CA VAL A 145 2.20 16.26 -2.82
C VAL A 145 3.72 16.17 -2.82
N THR A 146 4.37 16.43 -1.69
CA THR A 146 5.83 16.32 -1.57
C THR A 146 6.30 14.89 -1.79
N LEU A 147 5.67 13.91 -1.16
CA LEU A 147 6.01 12.50 -1.34
C LEU A 147 5.75 12.04 -2.79
N ALA A 148 4.62 12.38 -3.37
CA ALA A 148 4.34 12.08 -4.77
C ALA A 148 5.38 12.71 -5.70
N ALA A 149 5.78 13.97 -5.45
CA ALA A 149 6.78 14.68 -6.24
C ALA A 149 8.19 14.06 -6.16
N VAL A 150 8.55 13.42 -5.04
CA VAL A 150 9.82 12.69 -4.90
C VAL A 150 9.89 11.50 -5.86
N PHE A 151 8.76 10.84 -6.14
CA PHE A 151 8.70 9.70 -7.05
C PHE A 151 8.52 10.10 -8.53
N LEU A 152 8.15 11.34 -8.81
CA LEU A 152 7.92 11.86 -10.16
C LEU A 152 9.15 11.71 -11.09
N PRO A 153 10.40 12.00 -10.67
CA PRO A 153 11.59 11.84 -11.51
C PRO A 153 11.81 10.41 -12.02
N ILE A 154 11.37 9.41 -11.26
CA ILE A 154 11.49 7.98 -11.61
C ILE A 154 10.71 7.65 -12.89
N ILE A 155 9.59 8.35 -13.14
CA ILE A 155 8.74 8.14 -14.31
C ILE A 155 9.47 8.48 -15.61
N PHE A 156 10.47 9.38 -15.56
CA PHE A 156 11.23 9.83 -16.72
C PHE A 156 12.46 8.96 -17.02
N LEU A 157 12.74 7.95 -16.20
CA LEU A 157 13.82 7.00 -16.48
C LEU A 157 13.52 6.21 -17.75
N SER A 158 14.51 6.07 -18.63
CA SER A 158 14.43 5.34 -19.89
C SER A 158 15.06 3.94 -19.78
N GLY A 159 14.74 3.07 -20.77
CA GLY A 159 15.27 1.72 -20.82
C GLY A 159 14.51 0.69 -19.99
N LEU A 160 15.05 -0.53 -19.90
CA LEU A 160 14.41 -1.64 -19.18
C LEU A 160 14.26 -1.32 -17.69
N THR A 161 15.32 -0.81 -17.08
CA THR A 161 15.33 -0.38 -15.68
C THR A 161 14.29 0.72 -15.42
N GLY A 162 14.18 1.68 -16.35
CA GLY A 162 13.19 2.76 -16.26
C GLY A 162 11.75 2.26 -16.26
N ARG A 163 11.45 1.20 -17.05
CA ARG A 163 10.11 0.61 -17.07
C ARG A 163 9.74 0.03 -15.71
N LEU A 164 10.63 -0.75 -15.10
CA LEU A 164 10.41 -1.39 -13.80
C LEU A 164 10.26 -0.36 -12.67
N PHE A 165 11.15 0.63 -12.63
CA PHE A 165 11.08 1.69 -11.63
C PHE A 165 9.89 2.63 -11.82
N ARG A 166 9.39 2.79 -13.05
CA ARG A 166 8.16 3.55 -13.30
C ARG A 166 6.96 2.92 -12.63
N GLU A 167 6.80 1.59 -12.75
CA GLU A 167 5.73 0.85 -12.07
C GLU A 167 5.81 1.05 -10.55
N PHE A 168 7.01 0.90 -9.98
CA PHE A 168 7.28 1.16 -8.56
C PHE A 168 6.87 2.59 -8.15
N GLY A 169 7.38 3.61 -8.85
CA GLY A 169 7.12 5.01 -8.52
C GLY A 169 5.66 5.40 -8.60
N VAL A 170 4.95 4.92 -9.63
CA VAL A 170 3.50 5.19 -9.79
C VAL A 170 2.69 4.51 -8.70
N VAL A 171 3.04 3.26 -8.33
CA VAL A 171 2.34 2.54 -7.25
C VAL A 171 2.54 3.25 -5.92
N VAL A 172 3.77 3.67 -5.57
CA VAL A 172 4.02 4.41 -4.32
C VAL A 172 3.30 5.75 -4.31
N ALA A 173 3.45 6.56 -5.37
CA ALA A 173 2.79 7.86 -5.46
C ALA A 173 1.25 7.75 -5.38
N GLY A 174 0.69 6.77 -6.07
CA GLY A 174 -0.73 6.49 -6.04
C GLY A 174 -1.23 6.02 -4.67
N SER A 175 -0.45 5.17 -4.00
CA SER A 175 -0.75 4.70 -2.64
C SER A 175 -0.80 5.85 -1.65
N VAL A 176 0.14 6.78 -1.74
CA VAL A 176 0.18 7.98 -0.87
C VAL A 176 -1.03 8.88 -1.11
N ILE A 177 -1.46 9.06 -2.36
CA ILE A 177 -2.67 9.84 -2.67
C ILE A 177 -3.91 9.16 -2.09
N ILE A 178 -4.04 7.84 -2.23
CA ILE A 178 -5.16 7.09 -1.63
C ILE A 178 -5.12 7.19 -0.11
N SER A 179 -3.94 7.10 0.50
CA SER A 179 -3.76 7.29 1.94
C SER A 179 -4.35 8.60 2.42
N ALA A 180 -3.99 9.70 1.77
CA ALA A 180 -4.50 11.02 2.12
C ALA A 180 -6.04 11.08 2.03
N VAL A 181 -6.63 10.52 0.96
CA VAL A 181 -8.09 10.45 0.81
C VAL A 181 -8.73 9.63 1.93
N VAL A 182 -8.19 8.46 2.23
CA VAL A 182 -8.68 7.58 3.30
C VAL A 182 -8.53 8.26 4.67
N SER A 183 -7.38 8.86 4.94
CA SER A 183 -7.10 9.54 6.22
C SER A 183 -7.97 10.77 6.44
N LEU A 184 -8.29 11.53 5.40
CA LEU A 184 -9.15 12.72 5.49
C LEU A 184 -10.65 12.42 5.45
N THR A 185 -11.05 11.20 5.08
CA THR A 185 -12.47 10.81 4.98
C THR A 185 -12.85 9.77 6.02
N LEU A 186 -12.18 8.61 5.99
CA LEU A 186 -12.50 7.48 6.85
C LEU A 186 -12.13 7.76 8.32
N THR A 187 -10.94 8.26 8.58
CA THR A 187 -10.44 8.51 9.94
C THR A 187 -11.31 9.49 10.72
N PRO A 188 -11.70 10.67 10.19
CA PRO A 188 -12.61 11.57 10.90
C PRO A 188 -13.99 10.96 11.12
N MET A 189 -14.52 10.24 10.12
CA MET A 189 -15.83 9.60 10.23
C MET A 189 -15.86 8.55 11.33
N MET A 190 -14.83 7.70 11.40
CA MET A 190 -14.73 6.67 12.43
C MET A 190 -14.47 7.28 13.80
N SER A 191 -13.59 8.28 13.90
CA SER A 191 -13.30 8.99 15.14
C SER A 191 -14.54 9.64 15.74
N ALA A 192 -15.34 10.31 14.92
CA ALA A 192 -16.58 10.97 15.35
C ALA A 192 -17.62 9.99 15.88
N ARG A 193 -17.62 8.71 15.42
CA ARG A 193 -18.63 7.72 15.81
C ARG A 193 -18.19 6.78 16.94
N TRP A 194 -16.89 6.47 17.00
CA TRP A 194 -16.36 5.43 17.87
C TRP A 194 -15.70 5.98 19.13
N LEU A 195 -15.19 7.20 19.07
CA LEU A 195 -14.60 7.86 20.23
C LEU A 195 -15.72 8.53 21.02
N LYS A 196 -15.79 8.18 22.28
CA LYS A 196 -16.68 8.81 23.28
C LYS A 196 -15.81 9.27 24.43
N HIS A 197 -16.29 10.30 25.13
CA HIS A 197 -15.71 10.70 26.41
C HIS A 197 -15.66 9.54 27.40
#